data_cff4c00f48a082440112eab58b07d8b0
#
_entry.id   cff4c00f48a082440112eab58b07d8b0
#
_cell.length_a   1.000
_cell.length_b   1.000
_cell.length_c   1.000
_cell.angle_alpha   90.00
_cell.angle_beta   90.00
_cell.angle_gamma   90.00
#
_symmetry.space_group_name_H-M   'P 1'
#
loop_
_entity.id
_entity.type
_entity.pdbx_description
1 polymer ?
#
loop_
_entity_poly.entity_id
_entity_poly.type
_entity_poly.pdbx_seq_one_letter_code
_entity_poly.pdbx_strand_id
1 'polypeptide(L)'
;LIKSVVGIGLIAWMWPRVKEMRWNFSWEAIAVGILVYLLWVGLDPYFPHLSDFGGGDKEDAFVWNPHAIFGQGTALAWLFIVVRILGMTVVVPPLEEVFYRSTIYRYIVQPHFDKIPLGQMHWGAFLGTSALFGLAHNEWLSGLLCGLLYQWLVIRKNRLGDAITAHAITNFLLGSHVAIRGAWQFW
;
A
#
# COMPACT_ATOMS: atom_id res chain seq x y z
N LEU A 1 -0.75 -8.76 14.72
CA LEU A 1 0.34 -8.48 15.65
C LEU A 1 1.69 -8.97 15.15
N ILE A 2 1.85 -10.25 14.81
CA ILE A 2 3.15 -10.82 14.35
C ILE A 2 3.68 -10.07 13.12
N LYS A 3 2.85 -9.86 12.10
CA LYS A 3 3.26 -9.09 10.89
C LYS A 3 3.75 -7.68 11.23
N SER A 4 3.09 -7.00 12.18
CA SER A 4 3.51 -5.64 12.59
C SER A 4 4.86 -5.67 13.32
N VAL A 5 5.08 -6.62 14.23
CA VAL A 5 6.36 -6.77 14.94
C VAL A 5 7.50 -7.09 13.99
N VAL A 6 7.31 -8.04 13.08
CA VAL A 6 8.30 -8.40 12.05
C VAL A 6 8.58 -7.21 11.15
N GLY A 7 7.55 -6.50 10.70
CA GLY A 7 7.70 -5.32 9.85
C GLY A 7 8.47 -4.19 10.53
N ILE A 8 8.18 -3.90 11.81
CA ILE A 8 8.94 -2.92 12.59
C ILE A 8 10.41 -3.35 12.71
N GLY A 9 10.67 -4.62 12.98
CA GLY A 9 12.04 -5.15 13.03
C GLY A 9 12.77 -4.99 11.71
N LEU A 10 12.11 -5.27 10.59
CA LEU A 10 12.66 -5.07 9.25
C LEU A 10 12.96 -3.58 8.97
N ILE A 11 12.04 -2.67 9.29
CA ILE A 11 12.28 -1.23 9.13
C ILE A 11 13.47 -0.80 9.99
N ALA A 12 13.53 -1.19 11.25
CA ALA A 12 14.64 -0.84 12.14
C ALA A 12 15.98 -1.35 11.60
N TRP A 13 16.00 -2.55 11.03
CA TRP A 13 17.20 -3.11 10.38
C TRP A 13 17.56 -2.41 9.07
N MET A 14 16.57 -2.04 8.24
CA MET A 14 16.77 -1.39 6.95
C MET A 14 17.11 0.11 7.08
N TRP A 15 16.56 0.79 8.08
CA TRP A 15 16.66 2.25 8.24
C TRP A 15 18.08 2.83 8.11
N PRO A 16 19.13 2.29 8.76
CA PRO A 16 20.48 2.79 8.59
C PRO A 16 21.12 2.39 7.25
N ARG A 17 20.59 1.39 6.55
CA ARG A 17 21.16 0.78 5.35
C ARG A 17 20.52 1.32 4.07
N VAL A 18 19.22 1.60 4.08
CA VAL A 18 18.44 2.06 2.94
C VAL A 18 18.22 3.56 3.07
N LYS A 19 19.14 4.35 2.51
CA LYS A 19 19.09 5.82 2.59
C LYS A 19 17.82 6.43 1.99
N GLU A 20 17.22 5.73 1.05
CA GLU A 20 15.99 6.14 0.35
C GLU A 20 14.73 6.03 1.22
N MET A 21 14.77 5.19 2.27
CA MET A 21 13.66 4.97 3.20
C MET A 21 13.52 6.15 4.17
N ARG A 22 13.25 7.35 3.65
CA ARG A 22 13.07 8.58 4.43
C ARG A 22 11.71 9.19 4.10
N TRP A 23 10.96 9.54 5.12
CA TRP A 23 9.70 10.25 4.95
C TRP A 23 9.95 11.65 4.42
N ASN A 24 9.16 12.06 3.44
CA ASN A 24 9.14 13.41 2.92
C ASN A 24 7.69 13.85 2.71
N PHE A 25 7.37 15.05 3.13
CA PHE A 25 6.04 15.60 3.04
C PHE A 25 5.99 16.67 1.95
N SER A 26 5.01 16.57 1.07
CA SER A 26 4.68 17.58 0.07
C SER A 26 3.18 17.63 -0.16
N TRP A 27 2.69 18.73 -0.71
CA TRP A 27 1.27 18.86 -1.04
C TRP A 27 0.83 17.85 -2.10
N GLU A 28 1.71 17.54 -3.05
CA GLU A 28 1.45 16.50 -4.05
C GLU A 28 1.31 15.12 -3.41
N ALA A 29 2.14 14.77 -2.42
CA ALA A 29 2.02 13.53 -1.69
C ALA A 29 0.67 13.42 -0.96
N ILE A 30 0.23 14.51 -0.30
CA ILE A 30 -1.06 14.57 0.39
C ILE A 30 -2.20 14.42 -0.64
N ALA A 31 -2.16 15.19 -1.73
CA ALA A 31 -3.19 15.14 -2.77
C ALA A 31 -3.29 13.75 -3.42
N VAL A 32 -2.15 13.14 -3.74
CA VAL A 32 -2.09 11.78 -4.32
C VAL A 32 -2.63 10.75 -3.31
N GLY A 33 -2.25 10.84 -2.04
CA GLY A 33 -2.74 9.91 -1.02
C GLY A 33 -4.26 9.96 -0.85
N ILE A 34 -4.84 11.16 -0.83
CA ILE A 34 -6.30 11.35 -0.78
C ILE A 34 -6.95 10.85 -2.08
N LEU A 35 -6.39 11.19 -3.24
CA LEU A 35 -6.92 10.76 -4.53
C LEU A 35 -6.96 9.23 -4.65
N VAL A 36 -5.88 8.56 -4.27
CA VAL A 36 -5.82 7.09 -4.31
C VAL A 36 -6.86 6.46 -3.38
N TYR A 37 -7.05 7.00 -2.16
CA TYR A 37 -8.12 6.54 -1.27
C TYR A 37 -9.51 6.69 -1.92
N LEU A 38 -9.80 7.83 -2.55
CA LEU A 38 -11.08 8.06 -3.22
C LEU A 38 -11.28 7.12 -4.41
N LEU A 39 -10.22 6.85 -5.18
CA LEU A 39 -10.26 5.88 -6.27
C LEU A 39 -10.47 4.47 -5.74
N TRP A 40 -9.78 4.09 -4.65
CA TRP A 40 -9.88 2.74 -4.08
C TRP A 40 -11.31 2.43 -3.62
N VAL A 41 -11.91 3.30 -2.84
CA VAL A 41 -13.28 3.12 -2.35
C VAL A 41 -14.32 3.36 -3.46
N GLY A 42 -14.07 4.35 -4.32
CA GLY A 42 -15.03 4.75 -5.36
C GLY A 42 -15.13 3.77 -6.53
N LEU A 43 -14.04 3.06 -6.86
CA LEU A 43 -14.04 2.10 -7.97
C LEU A 43 -14.45 0.69 -7.56
N ASP A 44 -14.35 0.36 -6.28
CA ASP A 44 -14.65 -0.98 -5.74
C ASP A 44 -15.98 -1.60 -6.26
N PRO A 45 -17.12 -0.88 -6.30
CA PRO A 45 -18.38 -1.44 -6.76
C PRO A 45 -18.46 -1.69 -8.28
N TYR A 46 -17.54 -1.16 -9.06
CA TYR A 46 -17.65 -1.15 -10.52
C TYR A 46 -16.72 -2.15 -11.23
N PHE A 47 -15.77 -2.73 -10.51
CA PHE A 47 -14.78 -3.63 -11.11
C PHE A 47 -14.70 -4.95 -10.34
N PRO A 48 -14.52 -6.08 -11.07
CA PRO A 48 -14.34 -7.37 -10.44
C PRO A 48 -13.03 -7.42 -9.66
N HIS A 49 -13.02 -8.09 -8.53
CA HIS A 49 -11.84 -8.37 -7.74
C HIS A 49 -11.05 -9.55 -8.32
N LEU A 50 -9.75 -9.70 -7.97
CA LEU A 50 -8.97 -10.85 -8.40
C LEU A 50 -9.57 -12.18 -7.93
N SER A 51 -10.14 -12.20 -6.72
CA SER A 51 -10.86 -13.36 -6.19
C SER A 51 -12.04 -13.81 -7.06
N ASP A 52 -12.63 -12.91 -7.86
CA ASP A 52 -13.75 -13.23 -8.74
C ASP A 52 -13.35 -14.11 -9.93
N PHE A 53 -12.05 -14.12 -10.30
CA PHE A 53 -11.51 -14.92 -11.39
C PHE A 53 -11.00 -16.29 -10.94
N GLY A 54 -10.89 -16.53 -9.63
CA GLY A 54 -10.28 -17.74 -9.06
C GLY A 54 -11.18 -19.00 -9.02
N GLY A 55 -12.46 -18.89 -9.38
CA GLY A 55 -13.39 -20.04 -9.44
C GLY A 55 -13.71 -20.71 -8.10
N GLY A 56 -13.31 -20.14 -6.97
CA GLY A 56 -13.69 -20.59 -5.62
C GLY A 56 -15.08 -20.09 -5.20
N ASP A 57 -15.74 -20.84 -4.32
CA ASP A 57 -17.02 -20.44 -3.76
C ASP A 57 -16.86 -19.16 -2.95
N LYS A 58 -17.59 -18.10 -3.35
CA LYS A 58 -17.52 -16.77 -2.70
C LYS A 58 -18.05 -16.78 -1.26
N GLU A 59 -18.82 -17.80 -0.87
CA GLU A 59 -19.45 -17.91 0.46
C GLU A 59 -18.43 -18.13 1.59
N ASP A 60 -17.24 -18.65 1.31
CA ASP A 60 -16.23 -18.99 2.31
C ASP A 60 -15.07 -17.99 2.43
N ALA A 61 -15.11 -16.84 1.75
CA ALA A 61 -14.08 -15.84 1.89
C ALA A 61 -14.10 -15.26 3.31
N PHE A 62 -13.12 -15.64 4.14
CA PHE A 62 -12.99 -15.14 5.50
C PHE A 62 -12.75 -13.64 5.51
N VAL A 63 -13.79 -12.89 5.87
CA VAL A 63 -13.68 -11.44 6.09
C VAL A 63 -13.24 -11.20 7.53
N TRP A 64 -12.06 -10.63 7.71
CA TRP A 64 -11.51 -10.36 9.03
C TRP A 64 -12.21 -9.16 9.71
N ASN A 65 -13.16 -9.45 10.57
CA ASN A 65 -13.89 -8.47 11.36
C ASN A 65 -13.60 -8.67 12.86
N PRO A 66 -12.83 -7.77 13.50
CA PRO A 66 -12.50 -7.89 14.93
C PRO A 66 -13.71 -7.84 15.84
N HIS A 67 -14.75 -7.10 15.48
CA HIS A 67 -15.97 -7.05 16.28
C HIS A 67 -16.74 -8.38 16.28
N ALA A 68 -16.70 -9.11 15.16
CA ALA A 68 -17.29 -10.45 15.08
C ALA A 68 -16.46 -11.50 15.86
N ILE A 69 -15.13 -11.33 15.89
CA ILE A 69 -14.22 -12.30 16.53
C ILE A 69 -14.10 -12.07 18.04
N PHE A 70 -13.98 -10.83 18.48
CA PHE A 70 -13.67 -10.46 19.87
C PHE A 70 -14.84 -9.83 20.62
N GLY A 71 -15.99 -9.70 19.98
CA GLY A 71 -17.20 -9.08 20.53
C GLY A 71 -17.37 -7.61 20.11
N GLN A 72 -18.62 -7.25 19.86
CA GLN A 72 -19.00 -5.92 19.38
C GLN A 72 -18.59 -4.84 20.40
N GLY A 73 -17.80 -3.86 19.95
CA GLY A 73 -17.40 -2.70 20.76
C GLY A 73 -16.43 -2.98 21.90
N THR A 74 -15.90 -4.21 22.04
CA THR A 74 -14.96 -4.54 23.11
C THR A 74 -13.63 -3.83 22.95
N ALA A 75 -12.93 -3.58 24.07
CA ALA A 75 -11.60 -3.00 24.08
C ALA A 75 -10.59 -3.84 23.26
N LEU A 76 -10.75 -5.17 23.26
CA LEU A 76 -9.90 -6.07 22.49
C LEU A 76 -10.12 -5.92 20.97
N ALA A 77 -11.37 -5.82 20.51
CA ALA A 77 -11.67 -5.56 19.11
C ALA A 77 -11.05 -4.23 18.65
N TRP A 78 -11.22 -3.16 19.42
CA TRP A 78 -10.63 -1.86 19.15
C TRP A 78 -9.09 -1.87 19.16
N LEU A 79 -8.48 -2.61 20.08
CA LEU A 79 -7.02 -2.77 20.09
C LEU A 79 -6.52 -3.35 18.76
N PHE A 80 -7.15 -4.42 18.24
CA PHE A 80 -6.76 -5.02 16.97
C PHE A 80 -6.99 -4.10 15.77
N ILE A 81 -8.09 -3.33 15.77
CA ILE A 81 -8.37 -2.31 14.74
C ILE A 81 -7.27 -1.26 14.73
N VAL A 82 -6.96 -0.67 15.88
CA VAL A 82 -5.94 0.40 16.00
C VAL A 82 -4.56 -0.12 15.60
N VAL A 83 -4.15 -1.30 16.09
CA VAL A 83 -2.85 -1.89 15.73
C VAL A 83 -2.77 -2.18 14.23
N ARG A 84 -3.86 -2.62 13.60
CA ARG A 84 -3.89 -2.83 12.15
C ARG A 84 -3.78 -1.52 11.39
N ILE A 85 -4.55 -0.49 11.75
CA ILE A 85 -4.46 0.84 11.13
C ILE A 85 -3.03 1.40 11.25
N LEU A 86 -2.44 1.35 12.44
CA LEU A 86 -1.06 1.81 12.65
C LEU A 86 -0.05 1.00 11.83
N GLY A 87 -0.20 -0.32 11.79
CA GLY A 87 0.66 -1.20 11.00
C GLY A 87 0.60 -0.89 9.51
N MET A 88 -0.60 -0.80 8.94
CA MET A 88 -0.76 -0.51 7.51
C MET A 88 -0.39 0.94 7.15
N THR A 89 -0.44 1.88 8.10
CA THR A 89 -0.08 3.28 7.88
C THR A 89 1.43 3.53 7.97
N VAL A 90 2.10 2.94 8.96
CA VAL A 90 3.49 3.29 9.31
C VAL A 90 4.48 2.22 8.86
N VAL A 91 4.07 0.94 8.88
CA VAL A 91 4.98 -0.19 8.63
C VAL A 91 4.95 -0.62 7.16
N VAL A 92 3.76 -0.76 6.58
CA VAL A 92 3.62 -1.26 5.20
C VAL A 92 4.22 -0.30 4.17
N PRO A 93 3.92 1.03 4.17
CA PRO A 93 4.37 1.91 3.10
C PRO A 93 5.88 1.97 2.90
N PRO A 94 6.73 2.14 3.95
CA PRO A 94 8.17 2.14 3.74
C PRO A 94 8.71 0.84 3.11
N LEU A 95 8.17 -0.31 3.51
CA LEU A 95 8.61 -1.61 3.01
C LEU A 95 8.19 -1.81 1.55
N GLU A 96 6.94 -1.53 1.22
CA GLU A 96 6.42 -1.70 -0.13
C GLU A 96 7.01 -0.69 -1.12
N GLU A 97 7.16 0.57 -0.72
CA GLU A 97 7.75 1.57 -1.62
C GLU A 97 9.23 1.27 -1.91
N VAL A 98 10.01 0.81 -0.93
CA VAL A 98 11.37 0.33 -1.16
C VAL A 98 11.36 -0.88 -2.08
N PHE A 99 10.47 -1.84 -1.88
CA PHE A 99 10.40 -3.04 -2.71
C PHE A 99 10.00 -2.71 -4.14
N TYR A 100 8.86 -2.06 -4.36
CA TYR A 100 8.34 -1.83 -5.71
C TYR A 100 9.07 -0.70 -6.44
N ARG A 101 9.21 0.49 -5.82
CA ARG A 101 9.68 1.70 -6.51
C ARG A 101 11.18 1.85 -6.49
N SER A 102 11.82 1.40 -5.42
CA SER A 102 13.29 1.46 -5.36
C SER A 102 13.92 0.20 -5.98
N THR A 103 13.43 -1.00 -5.65
CA THR A 103 14.09 -2.24 -6.08
C THR A 103 13.54 -2.75 -7.42
N ILE A 104 12.27 -3.15 -7.49
CA ILE A 104 11.70 -3.81 -8.69
C ILE A 104 11.74 -2.89 -9.90
N TYR A 105 11.30 -1.64 -9.76
CA TYR A 105 11.31 -0.67 -10.85
C TYR A 105 12.69 -0.54 -11.48
N ARG A 106 13.71 -0.28 -10.67
CA ARG A 106 15.09 -0.09 -11.17
C ARG A 106 15.71 -1.39 -11.67
N TYR A 107 15.35 -2.55 -11.08
CA TYR A 107 15.81 -3.86 -11.54
C TYR A 107 15.26 -4.23 -12.92
N ILE A 108 14.01 -3.84 -13.23
CA ILE A 108 13.44 -3.99 -14.59
C ILE A 108 14.22 -3.15 -15.59
N VAL A 109 14.71 -1.96 -15.21
CA VAL A 109 15.54 -1.13 -16.08
C VAL A 109 16.90 -1.78 -16.35
N GLN A 110 17.58 -2.24 -15.30
CA GLN A 110 18.81 -3.02 -15.41
C GLN A 110 19.15 -3.75 -14.10
N PRO A 111 19.85 -4.92 -14.17
CA PRO A 111 20.19 -5.70 -12.97
C PRO A 111 21.05 -4.97 -11.93
N HIS A 112 21.94 -4.07 -12.35
CA HIS A 112 22.71 -3.22 -11.45
C HIS A 112 21.91 -1.96 -11.10
N PHE A 113 20.80 -2.14 -10.44
CA PHE A 113 19.75 -1.14 -10.21
C PHE A 113 20.17 0.02 -9.28
N ASP A 114 21.18 -0.17 -8.45
CA ASP A 114 21.76 0.84 -7.55
C ASP A 114 22.28 2.09 -8.28
N LYS A 115 22.63 1.93 -9.58
CA LYS A 115 23.09 3.01 -10.45
C LYS A 115 21.97 3.81 -11.11
N ILE A 116 20.72 3.35 -11.04
CA ILE A 116 19.59 4.02 -11.65
C ILE A 116 19.01 5.05 -10.67
N PRO A 117 18.94 6.35 -11.05
CA PRO A 117 18.29 7.36 -10.24
C PRO A 117 16.77 7.08 -10.10
N LEU A 118 16.20 7.38 -8.94
CA LEU A 118 14.77 7.23 -8.69
C LEU A 118 13.91 8.07 -9.64
N GLY A 119 14.40 9.23 -10.06
CA GLY A 119 13.70 10.14 -10.98
C GLY A 119 13.78 9.76 -12.46
N GLN A 120 14.48 8.68 -12.81
CA GLN A 120 14.61 8.26 -14.20
C GLN A 120 13.32 7.59 -14.69
N MET A 121 12.70 8.14 -15.75
CA MET A 121 11.53 7.55 -16.39
C MET A 121 11.93 6.43 -17.35
N HIS A 122 11.29 5.28 -17.19
CA HIS A 122 11.39 4.15 -18.11
C HIS A 122 10.00 3.49 -18.24
N TRP A 123 9.38 3.62 -19.39
CA TRP A 123 7.96 3.25 -19.59
C TRP A 123 7.67 1.78 -19.28
N GLY A 124 8.53 0.86 -19.71
CA GLY A 124 8.36 -0.58 -19.44
C GLY A 124 8.40 -0.88 -17.93
N ALA A 125 9.34 -0.28 -17.21
CA ALA A 125 9.44 -0.43 -15.76
C ALA A 125 8.25 0.25 -15.05
N PHE A 126 7.85 1.44 -15.51
CA PHE A 126 6.72 2.19 -14.97
C PHE A 126 5.41 1.39 -15.03
N LEU A 127 5.08 0.86 -16.20
CA LEU A 127 3.87 0.07 -16.40
C LEU A 127 3.98 -1.32 -15.74
N GLY A 128 5.14 -1.99 -15.90
CA GLY A 128 5.36 -3.32 -15.34
C GLY A 128 5.30 -3.36 -13.81
N THR A 129 5.97 -2.41 -13.14
CA THR A 129 5.93 -2.33 -11.67
C THR A 129 4.54 -1.96 -11.16
N SER A 130 3.83 -1.05 -11.85
CA SER A 130 2.47 -0.67 -11.48
C SER A 130 1.49 -1.83 -11.66
N ALA A 131 1.64 -2.63 -12.73
CA ALA A 131 0.86 -3.84 -12.94
C ALA A 131 1.13 -4.90 -11.87
N LEU A 132 2.40 -5.13 -11.52
CA LEU A 132 2.77 -6.04 -10.43
C LEU A 132 2.18 -5.60 -9.09
N PHE A 133 2.18 -4.29 -8.81
CA PHE A 133 1.56 -3.75 -7.62
C PHE A 133 0.05 -3.96 -7.61
N GLY A 134 -0.63 -3.74 -8.75
CA GLY A 134 -2.05 -3.99 -8.89
C GLY A 134 -2.40 -5.47 -8.67
N LEU A 135 -1.67 -6.38 -9.30
CA LEU A 135 -1.90 -7.83 -9.17
C LEU A 135 -1.57 -8.40 -7.78
N ALA A 136 -0.89 -7.65 -6.93
CA ALA A 136 -0.67 -8.02 -5.53
C ALA A 136 -1.86 -7.69 -4.61
N HIS A 137 -2.89 -7.01 -5.15
CA HIS A 137 -4.08 -6.59 -4.40
C HIS A 137 -5.34 -7.20 -5.00
N ASN A 138 -6.31 -7.53 -4.14
CA ASN A 138 -7.59 -8.06 -4.59
C ASN A 138 -8.34 -7.04 -5.48
N GLU A 139 -8.30 -5.76 -5.09
CA GLU A 139 -8.78 -4.60 -5.85
C GLU A 139 -7.74 -4.17 -6.89
N TRP A 140 -7.43 -5.06 -7.83
CA TRP A 140 -6.31 -4.96 -8.76
C TRP A 140 -6.28 -3.66 -9.58
N LEU A 141 -7.45 -3.13 -9.98
CA LEU A 141 -7.51 -1.89 -10.76
C LEU A 141 -7.12 -0.68 -9.89
N SER A 142 -7.66 -0.60 -8.68
CA SER A 142 -7.28 0.43 -7.70
C SER A 142 -5.80 0.32 -7.36
N GLY A 143 -5.29 -0.90 -7.18
CA GLY A 143 -3.86 -1.16 -6.99
C GLY A 143 -3.00 -0.73 -8.17
N LEU A 144 -3.44 -0.96 -9.41
CA LEU A 144 -2.75 -0.50 -10.63
C LEU A 144 -2.66 1.03 -10.67
N LEU A 145 -3.78 1.72 -10.44
CA LEU A 145 -3.82 3.19 -10.42
C LEU A 145 -2.95 3.77 -9.30
N CYS A 146 -2.99 3.15 -8.13
CA CYS A 146 -2.10 3.44 -7.02
C CYS A 146 -0.63 3.29 -7.44
N GLY A 147 -0.29 2.16 -8.08
CA GLY A 147 1.03 1.88 -8.63
C GLY A 147 1.54 2.99 -9.55
N LEU A 148 0.71 3.42 -10.51
CA LEU A 148 1.02 4.48 -11.46
C LEU A 148 1.24 5.83 -10.76
N LEU A 149 0.35 6.22 -9.86
CA LEU A 149 0.41 7.51 -9.17
C LEU A 149 1.60 7.61 -8.21
N TYR A 150 1.90 6.55 -7.45
CA TYR A 150 3.05 6.55 -6.55
C TYR A 150 4.38 6.51 -7.32
N GLN A 151 4.46 5.70 -8.40
CA GLN A 151 5.66 5.70 -9.25
C GLN A 151 5.88 7.04 -9.94
N TRP A 152 4.81 7.69 -10.43
CA TRP A 152 4.89 9.04 -10.96
C TRP A 152 5.42 10.03 -9.93
N LEU A 153 4.96 9.94 -8.69
CA LEU A 153 5.41 10.81 -7.61
C LEU A 153 6.90 10.63 -7.30
N VAL A 154 7.38 9.37 -7.27
CA VAL A 154 8.81 9.07 -7.09
C VAL A 154 9.65 9.66 -8.21
N ILE A 155 9.25 9.48 -9.48
CA ILE A 155 9.96 10.01 -10.64
C ILE A 155 10.01 11.54 -10.59
N ARG A 156 8.87 12.19 -10.35
CA ARG A 156 8.76 13.65 -10.28
C ARG A 156 9.61 14.27 -9.17
N LYS A 157 9.66 13.61 -8.01
CA LYS A 157 10.38 14.13 -6.82
C LYS A 157 11.83 13.63 -6.74
N ASN A 158 12.20 12.64 -7.54
CA ASN A 158 13.49 11.94 -7.48
C ASN A 158 13.83 11.44 -6.06
N ARG A 159 12.80 11.03 -5.32
CA ARG A 159 12.93 10.50 -3.95
C ARG A 159 11.71 9.67 -3.59
N LEU A 160 11.90 8.71 -2.66
CA LEU A 160 10.88 7.73 -2.28
C LEU A 160 9.88 8.28 -1.26
N GLY A 161 10.30 9.22 -0.42
CA GLY A 161 9.57 9.62 0.78
C GLY A 161 8.21 10.24 0.53
N ASP A 162 8.00 10.88 -0.62
CA ASP A 162 6.67 11.42 -0.98
C ASP A 162 5.69 10.28 -1.31
N ALA A 163 6.15 9.21 -1.97
CA ALA A 163 5.31 8.03 -2.20
C ALA A 163 5.01 7.30 -0.89
N ILE A 164 5.99 7.17 0.02
CA ILE A 164 5.76 6.62 1.37
C ILE A 164 4.67 7.41 2.09
N THR A 165 4.73 8.74 2.05
CA THR A 165 3.73 9.62 2.68
C THR A 165 2.36 9.48 2.02
N ALA A 166 2.28 9.48 0.68
CA ALA A 166 1.02 9.31 -0.04
C ALA A 166 0.37 7.96 0.31
N HIS A 167 1.16 6.88 0.29
CA HIS A 167 0.71 5.54 0.64
C HIS A 167 0.23 5.45 2.09
N ALA A 168 0.95 6.05 3.04
CA ALA A 168 0.55 6.11 4.44
C ALA A 168 -0.79 6.84 4.63
N ILE A 169 -0.99 7.96 3.92
CA ILE A 169 -2.26 8.70 3.95
C ILE A 169 -3.40 7.84 3.38
N THR A 170 -3.18 7.19 2.23
CA THR A 170 -4.18 6.27 1.65
C THR A 170 -4.57 5.18 2.65
N ASN A 171 -3.58 4.51 3.24
CA ASN A 171 -3.83 3.40 4.17
C ASN A 171 -4.50 3.86 5.47
N PHE A 172 -4.12 5.03 5.99
CA PHE A 172 -4.78 5.61 7.15
C PHE A 172 -6.26 5.94 6.88
N LEU A 173 -6.55 6.57 5.75
CA LEU A 173 -7.92 6.92 5.35
C LEU A 173 -8.74 5.66 5.08
N LEU A 174 -8.18 4.66 4.39
CA LEU A 174 -8.85 3.40 4.12
C LEU A 174 -9.12 2.62 5.41
N GLY A 175 -8.13 2.49 6.29
CA GLY A 175 -8.32 1.83 7.58
C GLY A 175 -9.33 2.53 8.48
N SER A 176 -9.35 3.86 8.48
CA SER A 176 -10.36 4.66 9.17
C SER A 176 -11.76 4.47 8.57
N HIS A 177 -11.85 4.42 7.22
CA HIS A 177 -13.10 4.13 6.51
C HIS A 177 -13.66 2.76 6.91
N VAL A 178 -12.82 1.72 6.92
CA VAL A 178 -13.22 0.37 7.35
C VAL A 178 -13.76 0.39 8.77
N ALA A 179 -13.03 1.01 9.70
CA ALA A 179 -13.43 1.06 11.11
C ALA A 179 -14.75 1.82 11.36
N ILE A 180 -14.98 2.92 10.62
CA ILE A 180 -16.16 3.79 10.78
C ILE A 180 -17.37 3.23 10.04
N ARG A 181 -17.20 2.68 8.83
CA ARG A 181 -18.28 2.21 7.98
C ARG A 181 -18.56 0.71 8.09
N GLY A 182 -17.69 -0.04 8.75
CA GLY A 182 -17.79 -1.50 8.79
C GLY A 182 -17.51 -2.16 7.43
N ALA A 183 -16.71 -1.50 6.57
CA ALA A 183 -16.40 -1.97 5.22
C ALA A 183 -15.23 -2.99 5.26
N TRP A 184 -15.45 -4.10 5.98
CA TRP A 184 -14.43 -5.10 6.30
C TRP A 184 -13.85 -5.82 5.07
N GLN A 185 -14.52 -5.75 3.91
CA GLN A 185 -14.02 -6.32 2.65
C GLN A 185 -12.67 -5.73 2.21
N PHE A 186 -12.31 -4.54 2.67
CA PHE A 186 -11.02 -3.92 2.36
C PHE A 186 -9.88 -4.36 3.30
N TRP A 187 -10.13 -5.37 4.14
CA TRP A 187 -9.13 -5.79 5.15
C TRP A 187 -8.62 -7.21 5.00
#